data_c6364f1087d31099660ebd944d3add42
#
_entry.id   c6364f1087d31099660ebd944d3add42
#
_cell.length_a   1.000
_cell.length_b   1.000
_cell.length_c   1.000
_cell.angle_alpha   90.00
_cell.angle_beta   90.00
_cell.angle_gamma   90.00
#
_symmetry.space_group_name_H-M   'P 1'
#
loop_
_entity.id
_entity.type
_entity.pdbx_description
1 polymer ?
#
loop_
_entity_poly.entity_id
_entity_poly.type
_entity_poly.pdbx_seq_one_letter_code
_entity_poly.pdbx_strand_id
1 'polypeptide(L)'
;FIPNLSDYTEYREPFLGGGSVAIEVSKRYPHLKIWVNDLYEPLYNFWRQIQNNGEEIKDKLIEYKSLYPNPDKARGLFVESKELVNDQTLDSLDRAARFYIVNKCSFSGLTESSSFSQQASISNFSLRGIEKLPGYQEIISGWNINQYSYEYLMREDIHDGIFMYLDPPYDIKDNLYGKKGSIHKRFDHDQFAIDCENSEIDMMVSYNSSQLVKAVSYTHLTLPTRRFV
;
A
#
# COMPACT_ATOMS: atom_id res chain seq x y z
N PHE A 1 -0.42 15.52 4.71
CA PHE A 1 -1.22 16.75 4.81
C PHE A 1 -2.05 16.87 3.54
N ILE A 2 -3.26 16.30 3.55
CA ILE A 2 -4.18 16.35 2.40
C ILE A 2 -4.92 17.69 2.42
N PRO A 3 -5.08 18.38 1.28
CA PRO A 3 -5.86 19.61 1.20
C PRO A 3 -7.35 19.37 1.48
N ASN A 4 -8.15 20.40 1.46
CA ASN A 4 -9.60 20.26 1.52
C ASN A 4 -10.10 19.66 0.19
N LEU A 5 -10.80 18.51 0.27
CA LEU A 5 -11.33 17.81 -0.90
C LEU A 5 -12.84 17.93 -1.04
N SER A 6 -13.49 18.89 -0.37
CA SER A 6 -14.96 19.02 -0.37
C SER A 6 -15.55 19.31 -1.76
N ASP A 7 -14.78 19.94 -2.64
CA ASP A 7 -15.23 20.34 -3.98
C ASP A 7 -14.92 19.29 -5.06
N TYR A 8 -14.19 18.22 -4.70
CA TYR A 8 -13.90 17.10 -5.59
C TYR A 8 -15.00 16.04 -5.52
N THR A 9 -15.08 15.23 -6.56
CA THR A 9 -16.04 14.10 -6.68
C THR A 9 -15.35 12.74 -6.65
N GLU A 10 -14.05 12.71 -6.91
CA GLU A 10 -13.26 11.49 -6.98
C GLU A 10 -11.85 11.71 -6.41
N TYR A 11 -11.35 10.69 -5.72
CA TYR A 11 -9.98 10.61 -5.20
C TYR A 11 -9.26 9.41 -5.80
N ARG A 12 -8.03 9.61 -6.25
CA ARG A 12 -7.17 8.56 -6.80
C ARG A 12 -5.85 8.44 -6.07
N GLU A 13 -5.42 7.19 -5.78
CA GLU A 13 -4.13 6.88 -5.16
C GLU A 13 -3.45 5.73 -5.91
N PRO A 14 -2.63 6.03 -6.95
CA PRO A 14 -1.95 5.02 -7.79
C PRO A 14 -0.91 4.16 -7.09
N PHE A 15 -0.39 4.61 -5.95
CA PHE A 15 0.60 3.91 -5.12
C PHE A 15 0.04 3.72 -3.72
N LEU A 16 -0.91 2.78 -3.57
CA LEU A 16 -1.70 2.64 -2.34
C LEU A 16 -0.87 2.28 -1.10
N GLY A 17 0.10 1.38 -1.25
CA GLY A 17 0.91 0.93 -0.13
C GLY A 17 0.08 0.51 1.09
N GLY A 18 0.37 1.10 2.23
CA GLY A 18 -0.35 0.85 3.49
C GLY A 18 -1.76 1.42 3.56
N GLY A 19 -2.24 2.17 2.56
CA GLY A 19 -3.60 2.70 2.44
C GLY A 19 -3.99 3.76 3.47
N SER A 20 -3.03 4.27 4.23
CA SER A 20 -3.34 5.19 5.34
C SER A 20 -3.98 6.49 4.88
N VAL A 21 -3.57 7.01 3.72
CA VAL A 21 -4.09 8.25 3.15
C VAL A 21 -5.49 8.02 2.59
N ALA A 22 -5.70 7.00 1.76
CA ALA A 22 -7.01 6.65 1.22
C ALA A 22 -8.05 6.34 2.31
N ILE A 23 -7.66 5.64 3.39
CA ILE A 23 -8.54 5.38 4.55
C ILE A 23 -8.96 6.70 5.22
N GLU A 24 -8.01 7.61 5.44
CA GLU A 24 -8.32 8.91 6.08
C GLU A 24 -9.20 9.77 5.17
N VAL A 25 -8.94 9.79 3.87
CA VAL A 25 -9.78 10.48 2.87
C VAL A 25 -11.19 9.91 2.86
N SER A 26 -11.35 8.58 2.83
CA SER A 26 -12.67 7.92 2.86
C SER A 26 -13.49 8.30 4.09
N LYS A 27 -12.84 8.44 5.25
CA LYS A 27 -13.52 8.84 6.50
C LYS A 27 -13.92 10.31 6.51
N ARG A 28 -13.06 11.19 5.98
CA ARG A 28 -13.31 12.64 5.98
C ARG A 28 -14.28 13.08 4.89
N TYR A 29 -14.24 12.41 3.75
CA TYR A 29 -14.96 12.78 2.54
C TYR A 29 -15.75 11.59 1.97
N PRO A 30 -16.79 11.11 2.68
CA PRO A 30 -17.54 9.91 2.30
C PRO A 30 -18.33 10.05 0.99
N HIS A 31 -18.40 11.26 0.42
CA HIS A 31 -19.03 11.53 -0.87
C HIS A 31 -18.10 11.20 -2.06
N LEU A 32 -16.79 11.07 -1.83
CA LEU A 32 -15.83 10.82 -2.90
C LEU A 32 -15.90 9.37 -3.40
N LYS A 33 -15.84 9.20 -4.70
CA LYS A 33 -15.47 7.91 -5.29
C LYS A 33 -13.98 7.69 -5.06
N ILE A 34 -13.60 6.51 -4.59
CA ILE A 34 -12.21 6.20 -4.25
C ILE A 34 -11.67 5.17 -5.24
N TRP A 35 -10.65 5.55 -5.99
CA TRP A 35 -9.89 4.67 -6.87
C TRP A 35 -8.48 4.53 -6.34
N VAL A 36 -8.11 3.29 -6.02
CA VAL A 36 -6.77 2.97 -5.51
C VAL A 36 -6.12 1.90 -6.36
N ASN A 37 -4.81 1.92 -6.40
CA ASN A 37 -4.03 0.99 -7.20
C ASN A 37 -2.72 0.64 -6.51
N ASP A 38 -2.25 -0.57 -6.70
CA ASP A 38 -0.87 -0.94 -6.40
C ASP A 38 -0.38 -2.02 -7.37
N LEU A 39 0.83 -1.85 -7.89
CA LEU A 39 1.41 -2.79 -8.84
C LEU A 39 1.82 -4.11 -8.17
N TYR A 40 2.08 -4.08 -6.86
CA TYR A 40 2.53 -5.25 -6.11
C TYR A 40 1.38 -6.19 -5.80
N GLU A 41 1.31 -7.33 -6.51
CA GLU A 41 0.18 -8.27 -6.47
C GLU A 41 -0.17 -8.76 -5.06
N PRO A 42 0.75 -9.17 -4.18
CA PRO A 42 0.38 -9.61 -2.85
C PRO A 42 -0.31 -8.52 -2.00
N LEU A 43 0.05 -7.25 -2.18
CA LEU A 43 -0.58 -6.13 -1.52
C LEU A 43 -1.97 -5.83 -2.11
N TYR A 44 -2.09 -5.83 -3.44
CA TYR A 44 -3.37 -5.74 -4.13
C TYR A 44 -4.33 -6.84 -3.65
N ASN A 45 -3.88 -8.10 -3.66
CA ASN A 45 -4.67 -9.23 -3.18
C ASN A 45 -5.09 -9.04 -1.71
N PHE A 46 -4.18 -8.58 -0.84
CA PHE A 46 -4.50 -8.30 0.57
C PHE A 46 -5.66 -7.30 0.69
N TRP A 47 -5.59 -6.16 0.01
CA TRP A 47 -6.65 -5.15 0.05
C TRP A 47 -7.98 -5.66 -0.52
N ARG A 48 -7.94 -6.44 -1.62
CA ARG A 48 -9.13 -7.09 -2.19
C ARG A 48 -9.76 -8.08 -1.21
N GLN A 49 -8.94 -8.83 -0.48
CA GLN A 49 -9.45 -9.77 0.52
C GLN A 49 -9.99 -9.06 1.76
N ILE A 50 -9.37 -7.97 2.22
CA ILE A 50 -9.95 -7.13 3.29
C ILE A 50 -11.30 -6.56 2.86
N GLN A 51 -11.44 -6.12 1.63
CA GLN A 51 -12.69 -5.56 1.10
C GLN A 51 -13.83 -6.59 1.07
N ASN A 52 -13.54 -7.83 0.73
CA ASN A 52 -14.56 -8.85 0.50
C ASN A 52 -14.72 -9.88 1.64
N ASN A 53 -13.66 -10.17 2.38
CA ASN A 53 -13.54 -11.30 3.30
C ASN A 53 -12.81 -10.90 4.60
N GLY A 54 -13.15 -9.73 5.17
CA GLY A 54 -12.43 -9.17 6.34
C GLY A 54 -12.49 -10.05 7.57
N GLU A 55 -13.64 -10.71 7.83
CA GLU A 55 -13.81 -11.64 8.95
C GLU A 55 -12.99 -12.92 8.72
N GLU A 56 -13.05 -13.49 7.52
CA GLU A 56 -12.34 -14.72 7.17
C GLU A 56 -10.80 -14.55 7.26
N ILE A 57 -10.26 -13.40 6.83
CA ILE A 57 -8.84 -13.07 7.03
C ILE A 57 -8.50 -13.00 8.52
N LYS A 58 -9.32 -12.32 9.30
CA LYS A 58 -9.14 -12.23 10.76
C LYS A 58 -9.06 -13.63 11.38
N ASP A 59 -10.02 -14.49 11.06
CA ASP A 59 -10.11 -15.84 11.63
C ASP A 59 -8.89 -16.68 11.21
N LYS A 60 -8.47 -16.61 9.95
CA LYS A 60 -7.25 -17.25 9.44
C LYS A 60 -5.99 -16.79 10.16
N LEU A 61 -5.87 -15.50 10.42
CA LEU A 61 -4.72 -14.92 11.13
C LEU A 61 -4.73 -15.29 12.64
N ILE A 62 -5.90 -15.41 13.26
CA ILE A 62 -6.04 -15.91 14.63
C ILE A 62 -5.59 -17.39 14.70
N GLU A 63 -5.99 -18.21 13.73
CA GLU A 63 -5.53 -19.60 13.62
C GLU A 63 -4.00 -19.65 13.55
N TYR A 64 -3.38 -18.93 12.63
CA TYR A 64 -1.92 -18.85 12.52
C TYR A 64 -1.27 -18.36 13.81
N LYS A 65 -1.82 -17.33 14.45
CA LYS A 65 -1.30 -16.81 15.71
C LYS A 65 -1.36 -17.82 16.84
N SER A 66 -2.40 -18.65 16.89
CA SER A 66 -2.57 -19.71 17.89
C SER A 66 -1.58 -20.88 17.69
N LEU A 67 -1.31 -21.26 16.44
CA LEU A 67 -0.35 -22.31 16.08
C LEU A 67 1.11 -21.88 16.30
N TYR A 68 1.38 -20.56 16.16
CA TYR A 68 2.72 -19.97 16.25
C TYR A 68 2.79 -18.86 17.34
N PRO A 69 2.55 -19.21 18.63
CA PRO A 69 2.28 -18.23 19.68
C PRO A 69 3.50 -17.45 20.17
N ASN A 70 4.73 -17.93 19.87
CA ASN A 70 5.96 -17.31 20.35
C ASN A 70 6.89 -16.93 19.18
N PRO A 71 7.89 -16.05 19.40
CA PRO A 71 8.78 -15.55 18.34
C PRO A 71 9.55 -16.62 17.57
N ASP A 72 9.98 -17.72 18.23
CA ASP A 72 10.73 -18.77 17.56
C ASP A 72 9.86 -19.51 16.54
N LYS A 73 8.63 -19.85 16.92
CA LYS A 73 7.65 -20.43 16.01
C LYS A 73 7.22 -19.43 14.93
N ALA A 74 7.00 -18.15 15.32
CA ALA A 74 6.66 -17.09 14.37
C ALA A 74 7.73 -16.87 13.29
N ARG A 75 9.01 -17.13 13.58
CA ARG A 75 10.09 -17.11 12.59
C ARG A 75 9.87 -18.18 11.50
N GLY A 76 9.49 -19.39 11.87
CA GLY A 76 9.18 -20.47 10.92
C GLY A 76 8.01 -20.08 10.01
N LEU A 77 6.92 -19.58 10.61
CA LEU A 77 5.76 -19.09 9.87
C LEU A 77 6.12 -17.94 8.92
N PHE A 78 6.97 -16.99 9.36
CA PHE A 78 7.44 -15.90 8.52
C PHE A 78 8.22 -16.39 7.31
N VAL A 79 9.17 -17.32 7.49
CA VAL A 79 9.98 -17.89 6.41
C VAL A 79 9.08 -18.60 5.38
N GLU A 80 8.20 -19.47 5.85
CA GLU A 80 7.22 -20.16 4.99
C GLU A 80 6.32 -19.16 4.25
N SER A 81 5.79 -18.15 4.95
CA SER A 81 4.94 -17.15 4.33
C SER A 81 5.65 -16.34 3.25
N LYS A 82 6.97 -16.04 3.42
CA LYS A 82 7.78 -15.39 2.38
C LYS A 82 7.91 -16.20 1.10
N GLU A 83 7.99 -17.52 1.21
CA GLU A 83 8.10 -18.42 0.07
C GLU A 83 6.76 -18.53 -0.67
N LEU A 84 5.66 -18.55 0.08
CA LEU A 84 4.33 -18.88 -0.43
C LEU A 84 3.46 -17.66 -0.79
N VAL A 85 3.82 -16.46 -0.36
CA VAL A 85 3.00 -15.25 -0.61
C VAL A 85 2.75 -14.95 -2.09
N ASN A 86 3.67 -15.36 -2.97
CA ASN A 86 3.56 -15.21 -4.43
C ASN A 86 3.12 -16.49 -5.16
N ASP A 87 2.81 -17.56 -4.43
CA ASP A 87 2.39 -18.82 -5.05
C ASP A 87 0.93 -18.75 -5.48
N GLN A 88 0.70 -18.54 -6.77
CA GLN A 88 -0.63 -18.42 -7.37
C GLN A 88 -1.44 -19.74 -7.35
N THR A 89 -0.85 -20.85 -6.94
CA THR A 89 -1.57 -22.13 -6.76
C THR A 89 -2.32 -22.18 -5.43
N LEU A 90 -1.94 -21.32 -4.48
CA LEU A 90 -2.62 -21.21 -3.19
C LEU A 90 -3.88 -20.35 -3.30
N ASP A 91 -4.80 -20.59 -2.40
CA ASP A 91 -5.98 -19.76 -2.21
C ASP A 91 -5.61 -18.30 -1.93
N SER A 92 -6.37 -17.37 -2.50
CA SER A 92 -6.12 -15.93 -2.41
C SER A 92 -6.25 -15.39 -0.99
N LEU A 93 -7.16 -15.98 -0.17
CA LEU A 93 -7.31 -15.63 1.24
C LEU A 93 -6.08 -16.04 2.04
N ASP A 94 -5.55 -17.27 1.81
CA ASP A 94 -4.33 -17.73 2.47
C ASP A 94 -3.12 -16.86 2.10
N ARG A 95 -2.97 -16.51 0.82
CA ARG A 95 -1.90 -15.60 0.36
C ARG A 95 -2.01 -14.21 0.99
N ALA A 96 -3.22 -13.68 1.16
CA ALA A 96 -3.44 -12.39 1.83
C ALA A 96 -3.06 -12.45 3.33
N ALA A 97 -3.41 -13.54 4.01
CA ALA A 97 -2.98 -13.77 5.39
C ALA A 97 -1.45 -13.88 5.49
N ARG A 98 -0.80 -14.59 4.58
CA ARG A 98 0.67 -14.69 4.51
C ARG A 98 1.34 -13.35 4.23
N PHE A 99 0.76 -12.52 3.35
CA PHE A 99 1.24 -11.15 3.14
C PHE A 99 1.21 -10.35 4.45
N TYR A 100 0.11 -10.39 5.20
CA TYR A 100 0.00 -9.72 6.49
C TYR A 100 1.08 -10.19 7.47
N ILE A 101 1.33 -11.50 7.56
CA ILE A 101 2.36 -12.09 8.43
C ILE A 101 3.75 -11.56 8.03
N VAL A 102 4.09 -11.60 6.73
CA VAL A 102 5.37 -11.09 6.21
C VAL A 102 5.53 -9.61 6.57
N ASN A 103 4.54 -8.79 6.31
CA ASN A 103 4.57 -7.37 6.62
C ASN A 103 4.72 -7.09 8.12
N LYS A 104 3.92 -7.76 8.97
CA LYS A 104 3.88 -7.50 10.43
C LYS A 104 5.06 -8.11 11.19
N CYS A 105 5.69 -9.17 10.67
CA CYS A 105 6.83 -9.82 11.32
C CYS A 105 8.19 -9.38 10.74
N SER A 106 8.21 -8.50 9.73
CA SER A 106 9.43 -8.01 9.11
C SER A 106 10.02 -6.80 9.83
N PHE A 107 11.32 -6.61 9.66
CA PHE A 107 11.97 -5.37 10.04
C PHE A 107 11.44 -4.23 9.16
N SER A 108 10.96 -3.15 9.78
CA SER A 108 10.41 -1.96 9.09
C SER A 108 9.16 -2.21 8.22
N GLY A 109 8.43 -3.32 8.41
CA GLY A 109 7.20 -3.58 7.65
C GLY A 109 7.42 -3.82 6.16
N LEU A 110 8.62 -4.23 5.76
CA LEU A 110 8.99 -4.51 4.37
C LEU A 110 8.39 -5.85 3.88
N THR A 111 8.56 -6.12 2.60
CA THR A 111 8.07 -7.32 1.92
C THR A 111 9.06 -8.49 1.99
N GLU A 112 9.03 -9.41 1.02
CA GLU A 112 9.82 -10.65 1.00
C GLU A 112 11.33 -10.43 0.99
N SER A 113 11.82 -9.24 0.65
CA SER A 113 13.26 -8.92 0.74
C SER A 113 13.74 -8.65 2.17
N SER A 114 12.80 -8.52 3.12
CA SER A 114 13.11 -8.20 4.52
C SER A 114 13.55 -9.39 5.36
N SER A 115 14.14 -9.08 6.51
CA SER A 115 14.49 -10.05 7.55
C SER A 115 13.39 -10.12 8.61
N PHE A 116 13.27 -11.29 9.26
CA PHE A 116 12.41 -11.45 10.42
C PHE A 116 12.84 -10.53 11.57
N SER A 117 11.89 -9.88 12.19
CA SER A 117 12.08 -9.11 13.41
C SER A 117 11.31 -9.74 14.57
N GLN A 118 12.03 -10.22 15.57
CA GLN A 118 11.42 -10.76 16.79
C GLN A 118 10.54 -9.71 17.47
N GLN A 119 11.01 -8.48 17.59
CA GLN A 119 10.24 -7.38 18.17
C GLN A 119 8.95 -7.12 17.38
N ALA A 120 9.02 -7.05 16.05
CA ALA A 120 7.84 -6.84 15.21
C ALA A 120 6.84 -8.00 15.33
N SER A 121 7.29 -9.25 15.41
CA SER A 121 6.42 -10.42 15.57
C SER A 121 5.62 -10.42 16.89
N ILE A 122 6.10 -9.70 17.91
CA ILE A 122 5.39 -9.51 19.18
C ILE A 122 4.48 -8.29 19.11
N SER A 123 5.01 -7.14 18.69
CA SER A 123 4.31 -5.86 18.77
C SER A 123 3.33 -5.62 17.61
N ASN A 124 3.69 -6.01 16.39
CA ASN A 124 2.92 -5.69 15.18
C ASN A 124 2.02 -6.86 14.74
N PHE A 125 2.49 -8.10 14.84
CA PHE A 125 1.65 -9.29 14.64
C PHE A 125 0.90 -9.62 15.92
N SER A 126 -0.04 -8.79 16.31
CA SER A 126 -0.78 -8.85 17.57
C SER A 126 -2.26 -9.17 17.35
N LEU A 127 -2.91 -9.87 18.28
CA LEU A 127 -4.37 -10.14 18.24
C LEU A 127 -5.16 -8.83 18.09
N ARG A 128 -4.80 -7.79 18.83
CA ARG A 128 -5.45 -6.47 18.73
C ARG A 128 -5.36 -5.88 17.32
N GLY A 129 -4.24 -6.10 16.61
CA GLY A 129 -4.07 -5.65 15.22
C GLY A 129 -4.93 -6.45 14.25
N ILE A 130 -5.00 -7.76 14.45
CA ILE A 130 -5.79 -8.71 13.65
C ILE A 130 -7.29 -8.43 13.81
N GLU A 131 -7.77 -8.25 15.04
CA GLU A 131 -9.18 -7.96 15.37
C GLU A 131 -9.72 -6.67 14.75
N LYS A 132 -8.85 -5.76 14.34
CA LYS A 132 -9.25 -4.52 13.66
C LYS A 132 -9.50 -4.68 12.16
N LEU A 133 -9.07 -5.78 11.56
CA LEU A 133 -9.12 -5.95 10.09
C LEU A 133 -10.56 -5.88 9.53
N PRO A 134 -11.58 -6.52 10.15
CA PRO A 134 -12.95 -6.40 9.66
C PRO A 134 -13.48 -4.96 9.64
N GLY A 135 -13.05 -4.12 10.56
CA GLY A 135 -13.44 -2.71 10.60
C GLY A 135 -12.96 -1.90 9.39
N TYR A 136 -11.94 -2.37 8.68
CA TYR A 136 -11.53 -1.74 7.42
C TYR A 136 -12.45 -2.12 6.25
N GLN A 137 -13.07 -3.29 6.26
CA GLN A 137 -14.00 -3.75 5.24
C GLN A 137 -15.11 -2.72 4.99
N GLU A 138 -15.72 -2.20 6.05
CA GLU A 138 -16.75 -1.18 5.96
C GLU A 138 -16.24 0.10 5.27
N ILE A 139 -15.06 0.57 5.68
CA ILE A 139 -14.46 1.81 5.18
C ILE A 139 -14.12 1.72 3.68
N ILE A 140 -13.62 0.55 3.25
CA ILE A 140 -13.12 0.35 1.89
C ILE A 140 -14.12 -0.36 0.96
N SER A 141 -15.34 -0.63 1.42
CA SER A 141 -16.36 -1.38 0.66
C SER A 141 -16.66 -0.77 -0.71
N GLY A 142 -16.65 0.55 -0.80
CA GLY A 142 -16.87 1.30 -2.04
C GLY A 142 -15.61 1.59 -2.87
N TRP A 143 -14.43 1.11 -2.47
CA TRP A 143 -13.22 1.38 -3.22
C TRP A 143 -13.16 0.61 -4.54
N ASN A 144 -12.69 1.28 -5.60
CA ASN A 144 -12.26 0.62 -6.82
C ASN A 144 -10.77 0.30 -6.68
N ILE A 145 -10.43 -0.98 -6.42
CA ILE A 145 -9.06 -1.44 -6.14
C ILE A 145 -8.51 -2.10 -7.39
N ASN A 146 -7.41 -1.58 -7.93
CA ASN A 146 -6.81 -2.00 -9.19
C ASN A 146 -5.38 -2.50 -9.00
N GLN A 147 -4.90 -3.25 -10.00
CA GLN A 147 -3.53 -3.75 -10.09
C GLN A 147 -2.98 -3.48 -11.49
N TYR A 148 -2.66 -2.23 -11.76
CA TYR A 148 -2.10 -1.79 -13.04
C TYR A 148 -0.86 -0.94 -12.80
N SER A 149 -0.21 -0.50 -13.87
CA SER A 149 0.76 0.59 -13.79
C SER A 149 0.06 1.88 -13.35
N TYR A 150 0.80 2.81 -12.72
CA TYR A 150 0.23 4.06 -12.17
C TYR A 150 -0.45 4.92 -13.24
N GLU A 151 0.03 4.85 -14.48
CA GLU A 151 -0.50 5.60 -15.62
C GLU A 151 -1.98 5.27 -15.90
N TYR A 152 -2.44 4.07 -15.51
CA TYR A 152 -3.84 3.70 -15.67
C TYR A 152 -4.76 4.69 -14.96
N LEU A 153 -4.47 5.00 -13.69
CA LEU A 153 -5.27 5.96 -12.91
C LEU A 153 -5.09 7.42 -13.38
N MET A 154 -4.00 7.72 -14.09
CA MET A 154 -3.75 9.04 -14.65
C MET A 154 -4.45 9.28 -16.00
N ARG A 155 -4.92 8.23 -16.69
CA ARG A 155 -5.45 8.31 -18.05
C ARG A 155 -6.87 7.78 -18.21
N GLU A 156 -7.33 6.93 -17.30
CA GLU A 156 -8.67 6.32 -17.40
C GLU A 156 -9.73 7.26 -16.86
N ASP A 157 -10.85 7.35 -17.57
CA ASP A 157 -12.05 8.12 -17.16
C ASP A 157 -11.73 9.52 -16.59
N ILE A 158 -10.94 10.32 -17.31
CA ILE A 158 -10.55 11.66 -16.86
C ILE A 158 -11.73 12.63 -16.99
N HIS A 159 -12.01 13.34 -15.90
CA HIS A 159 -13.06 14.37 -15.82
C HIS A 159 -12.69 15.43 -14.77
N ASP A 160 -13.39 16.56 -14.78
CA ASP A 160 -13.25 17.57 -13.74
C ASP A 160 -13.65 17.02 -12.36
N GLY A 161 -12.99 17.49 -11.31
CA GLY A 161 -13.29 17.08 -9.93
C GLY A 161 -12.55 15.82 -9.45
N ILE A 162 -11.50 15.39 -10.14
CA ILE A 162 -10.55 14.37 -9.66
C ILE A 162 -9.44 15.05 -8.85
N PHE A 163 -9.14 14.49 -7.68
CA PHE A 163 -7.90 14.77 -6.94
C PHE A 163 -7.05 13.50 -6.81
N MET A 164 -5.76 13.59 -7.11
CA MET A 164 -4.85 12.47 -7.08
C MET A 164 -3.74 12.66 -6.05
N TYR A 165 -3.49 11.64 -5.21
CA TYR A 165 -2.33 11.58 -4.33
C TYR A 165 -1.32 10.54 -4.83
N LEU A 166 -0.08 10.98 -4.98
CA LEU A 166 1.01 10.19 -5.56
C LEU A 166 2.14 10.05 -4.53
N ASP A 167 2.44 8.83 -4.09
CA ASP A 167 3.57 8.47 -3.21
C ASP A 167 4.40 7.37 -3.87
N PRO A 168 5.11 7.70 -4.98
CA PRO A 168 5.85 6.73 -5.77
C PRO A 168 7.03 6.15 -4.99
N PRO A 169 7.60 5.00 -5.43
CA PRO A 169 8.84 4.48 -4.88
C PRO A 169 9.93 5.54 -4.90
N TYR A 170 10.54 5.82 -3.75
CA TYR A 170 11.58 6.83 -3.66
C TYR A 170 12.88 6.40 -4.35
N ASP A 171 13.60 7.35 -4.95
CA ASP A 171 14.95 7.12 -5.49
C ASP A 171 15.96 6.97 -4.34
N ILE A 172 15.94 5.79 -3.72
CA ILE A 172 16.86 5.39 -2.67
C ILE A 172 17.57 4.10 -3.06
N LYS A 173 18.80 3.92 -2.58
CA LYS A 173 19.62 2.73 -2.90
C LYS A 173 19.09 1.41 -2.35
N ASP A 174 18.01 1.42 -1.59
CA ASP A 174 17.46 0.25 -0.89
C ASP A 174 16.37 -0.47 -1.70
N ASN A 175 16.42 -1.81 -1.69
CA ASN A 175 15.49 -2.69 -2.41
C ASN A 175 14.22 -2.90 -1.59
N LEU A 176 13.28 -1.98 -1.60
CA LEU A 176 12.14 -1.99 -0.67
C LEU A 176 10.97 -2.88 -1.11
N TYR A 177 10.67 -3.01 -2.41
CA TYR A 177 9.46 -3.68 -2.89
C TYR A 177 9.75 -4.74 -3.97
N GLY A 178 8.98 -5.84 -3.93
CA GLY A 178 9.07 -6.96 -4.86
C GLY A 178 10.28 -7.87 -4.63
N LYS A 179 10.29 -9.03 -5.31
CA LYS A 179 11.37 -10.02 -5.21
C LYS A 179 12.69 -9.38 -5.64
N LYS A 180 13.65 -9.21 -4.70
CA LYS A 180 14.94 -8.53 -4.89
C LYS A 180 14.82 -7.04 -5.32
N GLY A 181 13.74 -6.35 -4.94
CA GLY A 181 13.53 -4.94 -5.28
C GLY A 181 13.15 -4.70 -6.75
N SER A 182 12.58 -5.70 -7.44
CA SER A 182 12.29 -5.63 -8.88
C SER A 182 11.33 -4.51 -9.27
N ILE A 183 10.39 -4.14 -8.41
CA ILE A 183 9.43 -3.06 -8.67
C ILE A 183 10.12 -1.70 -8.51
N HIS A 184 10.92 -1.53 -7.48
CA HIS A 184 11.63 -0.30 -7.18
C HIS A 184 12.71 0.05 -8.22
N LYS A 185 13.50 -0.93 -8.65
CA LYS A 185 14.58 -0.75 -9.64
C LYS A 185 14.11 -0.43 -11.06
N ARG A 186 12.83 -0.64 -11.35
CA ARG A 186 12.24 -0.44 -12.69
C ARG A 186 11.37 0.81 -12.78
N PHE A 187 11.22 1.56 -11.68
CA PHE A 187 10.42 2.76 -11.70
C PHE A 187 11.18 3.86 -12.44
N ASP A 188 10.59 4.34 -13.54
CA ASP A 188 11.15 5.39 -14.36
C ASP A 188 10.72 6.76 -13.82
N HIS A 189 11.61 7.38 -13.02
CA HIS A 189 11.35 8.66 -12.39
C HIS A 189 11.26 9.81 -13.38
N ASP A 190 11.99 9.76 -14.50
CA ASP A 190 11.95 10.78 -15.54
C ASP A 190 10.62 10.72 -16.29
N GLN A 191 10.17 9.52 -16.66
CA GLN A 191 8.85 9.34 -17.28
C GLN A 191 7.71 9.72 -16.32
N PHE A 192 7.81 9.37 -15.04
CA PHE A 192 6.84 9.76 -14.03
C PHE A 192 6.72 11.29 -13.90
N ALA A 193 7.84 12.01 -13.92
CA ALA A 193 7.85 13.48 -13.91
C ALA A 193 7.13 14.05 -15.14
N ILE A 194 7.43 13.52 -16.33
CA ILE A 194 6.78 13.92 -17.59
C ILE A 194 5.26 13.65 -17.53
N ASP A 195 4.85 12.49 -17.02
CA ASP A 195 3.43 12.14 -16.89
C ASP A 195 2.70 13.08 -15.92
N CYS A 196 3.34 13.47 -14.80
CA CYS A 196 2.79 14.45 -13.87
C CYS A 196 2.65 15.83 -14.50
N GLU A 197 3.68 16.31 -15.25
CA GLU A 197 3.66 17.61 -15.92
C GLU A 197 2.59 17.71 -17.02
N ASN A 198 2.31 16.60 -17.70
CA ASN A 198 1.31 16.57 -18.78
C ASN A 198 -0.11 16.23 -18.29
N SER A 199 -0.31 15.96 -16.99
CA SER A 199 -1.62 15.63 -16.44
C SER A 199 -2.42 16.90 -16.16
N GLU A 200 -3.71 16.88 -16.49
CA GLU A 200 -4.68 17.94 -16.16
C GLU A 200 -5.37 17.70 -14.81
N ILE A 201 -5.03 16.61 -14.11
CA ILE A 201 -5.62 16.25 -12.81
C ILE A 201 -4.95 17.05 -11.70
N ASP A 202 -5.74 17.62 -10.80
CA ASP A 202 -5.23 18.20 -9.57
C ASP A 202 -4.54 17.14 -8.72
N MET A 203 -3.26 17.33 -8.39
CA MET A 203 -2.50 16.29 -7.70
C MET A 203 -1.59 16.82 -6.60
N MET A 204 -1.31 15.92 -5.65
CA MET A 204 -0.28 16.08 -4.64
C MET A 204 0.72 14.95 -4.74
N VAL A 205 2.01 15.28 -4.89
CA VAL A 205 3.09 14.31 -4.95
C VAL A 205 3.90 14.34 -3.66
N SER A 206 3.99 13.20 -2.97
CA SER A 206 4.92 12.97 -1.87
C SER A 206 6.22 12.39 -2.43
N TYR A 207 7.33 13.07 -2.23
CA TYR A 207 8.61 12.62 -2.78
C TYR A 207 9.77 12.96 -1.85
N ASN A 208 10.85 12.15 -1.87
CA ASN A 208 12.06 12.53 -1.15
C ASN A 208 12.80 13.66 -1.89
N SER A 209 13.48 14.54 -1.16
CA SER A 209 14.25 15.66 -1.71
C SER A 209 15.49 15.17 -2.46
N SER A 210 15.33 14.64 -3.67
CA SER A 210 16.41 14.39 -4.62
C SER A 210 16.54 15.55 -5.64
N GLN A 211 17.60 15.59 -6.43
CA GLN A 211 17.78 16.63 -7.45
C GLN A 211 16.68 16.65 -8.51
N LEU A 212 16.03 15.51 -8.78
CA LEU A 212 14.90 15.36 -9.69
C LEU A 212 13.65 16.14 -9.23
N VAL A 213 13.38 16.19 -7.93
CA VAL A 213 12.23 16.92 -7.36
C VAL A 213 12.28 18.43 -7.65
N LYS A 214 13.46 18.99 -7.84
CA LYS A 214 13.60 20.42 -8.17
C LYS A 214 13.11 20.77 -9.56
N ALA A 215 13.01 19.81 -10.47
CA ALA A 215 12.50 20.02 -11.83
C ALA A 215 10.96 19.98 -11.89
N VAL A 216 10.31 19.18 -11.07
CA VAL A 216 8.83 18.98 -11.03
C VAL A 216 8.13 20.05 -10.17
N SER A 217 8.86 20.82 -9.36
CA SER A 217 8.31 21.68 -8.30
C SER A 217 7.61 22.96 -8.75
N TYR A 218 7.49 23.26 -10.03
CA TYR A 218 6.93 24.55 -10.47
C TYR A 218 5.42 24.56 -10.73
N THR A 219 4.78 23.39 -10.78
CA THR A 219 3.34 23.31 -11.09
C THR A 219 2.50 22.55 -10.06
N HIS A 220 3.11 21.80 -9.13
CA HIS A 220 2.40 20.93 -8.19
C HIS A 220 2.89 21.12 -6.76
N LEU A 221 2.00 20.96 -5.78
CA LEU A 221 2.31 21.10 -4.36
C LEU A 221 3.12 19.87 -3.90
N THR A 222 4.44 20.02 -3.74
CA THR A 222 5.29 18.97 -3.15
C THR A 222 5.46 19.20 -1.64
N LEU A 223 5.20 18.17 -0.83
CA LEU A 223 5.48 18.20 0.61
C LEU A 223 6.88 17.63 0.88
N PRO A 224 7.74 18.33 1.65
CA PRO A 224 8.99 17.75 2.11
C PRO A 224 8.67 16.62 3.10
N THR A 225 9.11 15.40 2.79
CA THR A 225 9.07 14.29 3.73
C THR A 225 10.00 14.60 4.92
N ARG A 226 9.45 14.82 6.10
CA ARG A 226 10.25 14.83 7.33
C ARG A 226 10.69 13.39 7.61
N ARG A 227 12.01 13.18 7.71
CA ARG A 227 12.55 12.01 8.40
C ARG A 227 12.03 12.04 9.84
N PHE A 228 11.24 11.08 10.23
CA PHE A 228 11.10 10.72 11.64
C PHE A 228 12.34 9.96 12.04
N VAL A 229 13.08 10.53 12.97
CA VAL A 229 14.20 9.90 13.68
C VAL A 229 13.63 8.90 14.67
#